data_12e84b01827f6ef16c07f893b1b57d6d
#
_entry.id   12e84b01827f6ef16c07f893b1b57d6d
#
_cell.length_a   1.000
_cell.length_b   1.000
_cell.length_c   1.000
_cell.angle_alpha   90.00
_cell.angle_beta   90.00
_cell.angle_gamma   90.00
#
_symmetry.space_group_name_H-M   'P 1'
#
loop_
_entity.id
_entity.type
_entity.pdbx_description
1 polymer ?
#
loop_
_entity_poly.entity_id
_entity_poly.type
_entity_poly.pdbx_seq_one_letter_code
_entity_poly.pdbx_strand_id
1 'polypeptide(L)'
;TLTQVNWINYAYYEEGTGRIQLAFSDAMKPFLLHLKSQFTAIEVTDLMQFKSIHAIRIYELLKQYQDIGERTLTIDEIKECCGVKDKLKQYIHFEQRLLLIAQREINEKSDIHIEFERIKPSRKIEGIKFIISKNKAYELRNNPVKETQEVKRKTPIIDTLKEFGLSLRVINQILKENTEQTIQNAINAVDLQLSRGQVRNTKAMLMTAIKEQWHPEKYKQR
;
A
#
# COMPACT_ATOMS: atom_id res chain seq x y z
N THR A 1 -8.35 39.64 9.42
CA THR A 1 -7.22 40.02 8.57
C THR A 1 -7.10 38.97 7.46
N LEU A 2 -7.12 39.40 6.20
CA LEU A 2 -6.93 38.54 5.03
C LEU A 2 -5.50 38.70 4.53
N THR A 3 -4.76 37.59 4.40
CA THR A 3 -3.41 37.60 3.83
C THR A 3 -3.44 36.85 2.51
N GLN A 4 -3.05 37.51 1.43
CA GLN A 4 -2.92 36.88 0.11
C GLN A 4 -1.43 36.72 -0.21
N VAL A 5 -1.05 35.52 -0.62
CA VAL A 5 0.34 35.17 -0.93
C VAL A 5 0.40 34.55 -2.31
N ASN A 6 1.39 34.95 -3.11
CA ASN A 6 1.68 34.31 -4.39
C ASN A 6 2.42 32.99 -4.15
N TRP A 7 2.03 31.93 -4.85
CA TRP A 7 2.69 30.63 -4.76
C TRP A 7 4.07 30.62 -5.40
N ILE A 8 4.21 31.31 -6.54
CA ILE A 8 5.38 31.28 -7.41
C ILE A 8 5.92 32.69 -7.55
N ASN A 9 7.22 32.87 -7.33
CA ASN A 9 7.92 34.15 -7.57
C ASN A 9 8.21 34.32 -9.05
N TYR A 10 8.69 33.26 -9.72
CA TYR A 10 8.91 33.26 -11.15
C TYR A 10 8.78 31.85 -11.74
N ALA A 11 8.41 31.82 -13.00
CA ALA A 11 8.45 30.64 -13.86
C ALA A 11 9.27 30.98 -15.09
N TYR A 12 10.28 30.17 -15.38
CA TYR A 12 11.10 30.26 -16.58
C TYR A 12 10.88 29.03 -17.45
N TYR A 13 10.50 29.23 -18.69
CA TYR A 13 10.34 28.18 -19.68
C TYR A 13 11.49 28.22 -20.65
N GLU A 14 12.19 27.11 -20.81
CA GLU A 14 13.28 26.96 -21.76
C GLU A 14 12.72 26.39 -23.06
N GLU A 15 12.60 27.25 -24.06
CA GLU A 15 12.02 26.90 -25.36
C GLU A 15 12.81 25.79 -26.05
N GLY A 16 12.11 24.81 -26.62
CA GLY A 16 12.71 23.68 -27.33
C GLY A 16 13.19 22.54 -26.45
N THR A 17 13.29 22.71 -25.13
CA THR A 17 13.76 21.65 -24.21
C THR A 17 12.61 20.97 -23.44
N GLY A 18 11.43 21.60 -23.42
CA GLY A 18 10.29 21.17 -22.60
C GLY A 18 10.52 21.30 -21.10
N ARG A 19 11.51 22.10 -20.66
CA ARG A 19 11.84 22.33 -19.26
C ARG A 19 11.20 23.60 -18.73
N ILE A 20 10.69 23.51 -17.52
CA ILE A 20 10.18 24.66 -16.76
C ILE A 20 10.94 24.73 -15.45
N GLN A 21 11.49 25.89 -15.13
CA GLN A 21 12.08 26.20 -13.82
C GLN A 21 11.11 27.08 -13.04
N LEU A 22 10.82 26.67 -11.82
CA LEU A 22 9.90 27.39 -10.92
C LEU A 22 10.63 27.78 -9.63
N ALA A 23 10.38 28.98 -9.13
CA ALA A 23 10.77 29.35 -7.77
C ALA A 23 9.55 29.72 -6.95
N PHE A 24 9.35 28.99 -5.85
CA PHE A 24 8.29 29.29 -4.89
C PHE A 24 8.61 30.54 -4.07
N SER A 25 7.57 31.23 -3.64
CA SER A 25 7.71 32.38 -2.76
C SER A 25 8.21 31.94 -1.37
N ASP A 26 9.01 32.79 -0.72
CA ASP A 26 9.50 32.50 0.64
C ASP A 26 8.38 32.37 1.65
N ALA A 27 7.28 33.10 1.46
CA ALA A 27 6.09 32.99 2.28
C ALA A 27 5.41 31.60 2.21
N MET A 28 5.71 30.82 1.16
CA MET A 28 5.20 29.45 1.00
C MET A 28 6.06 28.39 1.71
N LYS A 29 7.28 28.72 2.16
CA LYS A 29 8.18 27.76 2.84
C LYS A 29 7.52 27.01 4.00
N PRO A 30 6.79 27.66 4.93
CA PRO A 30 6.13 26.94 6.03
C PRO A 30 5.13 25.89 5.55
N PHE A 31 4.41 26.19 4.46
CA PHE A 31 3.40 25.32 3.90
C PHE A 31 3.99 24.17 3.06
N LEU A 32 5.18 24.33 2.50
CA LEU A 32 5.84 23.32 1.68
C LEU A 32 6.81 22.43 2.45
N LEU A 33 7.57 23.01 3.41
CA LEU A 33 8.66 22.33 4.10
C LEU A 33 8.28 21.73 5.46
N HIS A 34 7.19 22.20 6.06
CA HIS A 34 6.75 21.75 7.39
C HIS A 34 5.49 20.88 7.38
N LEU A 35 5.13 20.31 6.24
CA LEU A 35 4.06 19.33 6.13
C LEU A 35 4.49 18.00 6.78
N LYS A 36 4.41 17.94 8.12
CA LYS A 36 4.72 16.72 8.88
C LYS A 36 3.52 15.80 9.08
N SER A 37 2.31 16.32 8.86
CA SER A 37 1.05 15.59 9.04
C SER A 37 -0.04 16.21 8.16
N GLN A 38 -1.13 15.48 7.96
CA GLN A 38 -2.31 15.93 7.18
C GLN A 38 -2.01 16.25 5.71
N PHE A 39 -1.14 15.48 5.08
CA PHE A 39 -0.92 15.54 3.64
C PHE A 39 -1.22 14.18 3.01
N THR A 40 -1.63 14.22 1.75
CA THR A 40 -1.83 13.00 0.94
C THR A 40 -0.70 12.91 -0.06
N ALA A 41 0.10 11.86 0.05
CA ALA A 41 1.13 11.56 -0.94
C ALA A 41 0.49 10.88 -2.16
N ILE A 42 0.72 11.44 -3.33
CA ILE A 42 0.27 10.90 -4.62
C ILE A 42 1.47 10.85 -5.55
N GLU A 43 1.74 9.68 -6.13
CA GLU A 43 2.78 9.54 -7.13
C GLU A 43 2.29 10.12 -8.46
N VAL A 44 3.05 11.06 -9.01
CA VAL A 44 2.70 11.71 -10.29
C VAL A 44 2.64 10.69 -11.43
N THR A 45 3.51 9.67 -11.38
CA THR A 45 3.52 8.56 -12.34
C THR A 45 2.20 7.80 -12.40
N ASP A 46 1.50 7.68 -11.27
CA ASP A 46 0.18 7.03 -11.20
C ASP A 46 -0.88 7.88 -11.88
N LEU A 47 -0.85 9.19 -11.63
CA LEU A 47 -1.76 10.14 -12.27
C LEU A 47 -1.63 10.14 -13.80
N MET A 48 -0.40 10.01 -14.31
CA MET A 48 -0.13 9.98 -15.75
C MET A 48 -0.67 8.74 -16.47
N GLN A 49 -0.99 7.67 -15.75
CA GLN A 49 -1.57 6.46 -16.32
C GLN A 49 -3.08 6.59 -16.61
N PHE A 50 -3.76 7.51 -15.94
CA PHE A 50 -5.18 7.72 -16.15
C PHE A 50 -5.46 8.37 -17.52
N LYS A 51 -6.54 7.92 -18.16
CA LYS A 51 -7.04 8.53 -19.41
C LYS A 51 -8.16 9.53 -19.14
N SER A 52 -8.93 9.31 -18.05
CA SER A 52 -10.06 10.15 -17.67
C SER A 52 -9.65 11.15 -16.59
N ILE A 53 -9.83 12.44 -16.90
CA ILE A 53 -9.64 13.51 -15.91
C ILE A 53 -10.57 13.34 -14.70
N HIS A 54 -11.76 12.76 -14.90
CA HIS A 54 -12.68 12.49 -13.79
C HIS A 54 -12.18 11.36 -12.89
N ALA A 55 -11.49 10.36 -13.46
CA ALA A 55 -10.84 9.31 -12.67
C ALA A 55 -9.73 9.89 -11.79
N ILE A 56 -8.92 10.81 -12.32
CA ILE A 56 -7.91 11.55 -11.55
C ILE A 56 -8.55 12.26 -10.35
N ARG A 57 -9.62 13.05 -10.60
CA ARG A 57 -10.30 13.80 -9.54
C ARG A 57 -10.91 12.92 -8.45
N ILE A 58 -11.55 11.83 -8.84
CA ILE A 58 -12.10 10.86 -7.87
C ILE A 58 -10.98 10.15 -7.12
N TYR A 59 -9.90 9.77 -7.78
CA TYR A 59 -8.73 9.18 -7.13
C TYR A 59 -8.14 10.12 -6.06
N GLU A 60 -7.88 11.38 -6.40
CA GLU A 60 -7.38 12.39 -5.45
C GLU A 60 -8.29 12.54 -4.22
N LEU A 61 -9.61 12.59 -4.44
CA LEU A 61 -10.60 12.67 -3.36
C LEU A 61 -10.61 11.44 -2.46
N LEU A 62 -10.47 10.25 -3.02
CA LEU A 62 -10.56 9.00 -2.27
C LEU A 62 -9.22 8.61 -1.63
N LYS A 63 -8.11 8.97 -2.24
CA LYS A 63 -6.76 8.71 -1.71
C LYS A 63 -6.55 9.31 -0.31
N GLN A 64 -7.14 10.47 -0.03
CA GLN A 64 -7.10 11.10 1.30
C GLN A 64 -7.74 10.25 2.40
N TYR A 65 -8.64 9.34 2.03
CA TYR A 65 -9.41 8.49 2.94
C TYR A 65 -8.96 7.02 2.92
N GLN A 66 -7.81 6.74 2.31
CA GLN A 66 -7.29 5.37 2.19
C GLN A 66 -7.14 4.68 3.55
N ASP A 67 -6.67 5.41 4.57
CA ASP A 67 -6.45 4.86 5.91
C ASP A 67 -7.77 4.70 6.69
N ILE A 68 -8.79 5.50 6.35
CA ILE A 68 -10.13 5.42 6.93
C ILE A 68 -10.91 4.23 6.31
N GLY A 69 -10.67 3.94 5.03
CA GLY A 69 -11.26 2.83 4.31
C GLY A 69 -12.61 3.14 3.66
N GLU A 70 -13.23 4.29 3.95
CA GLU A 70 -14.51 4.68 3.35
C GLU A 70 -14.68 6.20 3.24
N ARG A 71 -15.46 6.63 2.26
CA ARG A 71 -15.89 8.03 2.11
C ARG A 71 -17.28 8.10 1.52
N THR A 72 -18.13 8.91 2.12
CA THR A 72 -19.46 9.23 1.59
C THR A 72 -19.45 10.63 0.99
N LEU A 73 -19.97 10.75 -0.24
CA LEU A 73 -20.11 12.03 -0.96
C LEU A 73 -21.51 12.11 -1.57
N THR A 74 -22.06 13.30 -1.61
CA THR A 74 -23.29 13.57 -2.36
C THR A 74 -23.00 13.58 -3.86
N ILE A 75 -24.02 13.34 -4.68
CA ILE A 75 -23.88 13.41 -6.14
C ILE A 75 -23.41 14.79 -6.59
N ASP A 76 -23.90 15.85 -5.92
CA ASP A 76 -23.57 17.23 -6.27
C ASP A 76 -22.10 17.55 -5.94
N GLU A 77 -21.58 17.10 -4.79
CA GLU A 77 -20.17 17.22 -4.45
C GLU A 77 -19.27 16.53 -5.48
N ILE A 78 -19.61 15.30 -5.88
CA ILE A 78 -18.82 14.57 -6.89
C ILE A 78 -18.84 15.31 -8.23
N LYS A 79 -20.01 15.79 -8.66
CA LYS A 79 -20.15 16.55 -9.91
C LYS A 79 -19.38 17.87 -9.88
N GLU A 80 -19.37 18.56 -8.75
CA GLU A 80 -18.63 19.81 -8.57
C GLU A 80 -17.12 19.57 -8.65
N CYS A 81 -16.62 18.61 -7.91
CA CYS A 81 -15.20 18.21 -7.95
C CYS A 81 -14.74 17.76 -9.33
N CYS A 82 -15.60 17.08 -10.07
CA CYS A 82 -15.31 16.63 -11.44
C CYS A 82 -15.57 17.69 -12.53
N GLY A 83 -16.06 18.90 -12.16
CA GLY A 83 -16.34 19.96 -13.12
C GLY A 83 -17.51 19.66 -14.06
N VAL A 84 -18.48 18.86 -13.63
CA VAL A 84 -19.65 18.43 -14.42
C VAL A 84 -20.98 18.78 -13.78
N LYS A 85 -21.02 19.83 -12.95
CA LYS A 85 -22.20 20.25 -12.16
C LYS A 85 -23.44 20.40 -13.03
N ASP A 86 -23.32 21.02 -14.20
CA ASP A 86 -24.43 21.27 -15.14
C ASP A 86 -24.62 20.17 -16.18
N LYS A 87 -23.76 19.15 -16.14
CA LYS A 87 -23.78 18.01 -17.08
C LYS A 87 -24.29 16.76 -16.36
N LEU A 88 -24.56 15.71 -17.12
CA LEU A 88 -24.97 14.40 -16.58
C LEU A 88 -26.18 14.50 -15.64
N LYS A 89 -27.22 15.20 -16.05
CA LYS A 89 -28.44 15.44 -15.24
C LYS A 89 -29.10 14.14 -14.77
N GLN A 90 -29.15 13.13 -15.63
CA GLN A 90 -29.70 11.83 -15.26
C GLN A 90 -28.65 11.00 -14.52
N TYR A 91 -29.05 10.37 -13.42
CA TYR A 91 -28.17 9.52 -12.61
C TYR A 91 -27.52 8.39 -13.40
N ILE A 92 -28.26 7.76 -14.30
CA ILE A 92 -27.74 6.66 -15.12
C ILE A 92 -26.53 7.08 -15.97
N HIS A 93 -26.58 8.29 -16.55
CA HIS A 93 -25.47 8.83 -17.33
C HIS A 93 -24.28 9.24 -16.44
N PHE A 94 -24.56 9.77 -15.25
CA PHE A 94 -23.53 10.08 -14.25
C PHE A 94 -22.80 8.81 -13.82
N GLU A 95 -23.53 7.76 -13.50
CA GLU A 95 -22.94 6.49 -13.10
C GLU A 95 -22.11 5.85 -14.24
N GLN A 96 -22.69 5.70 -15.42
CA GLN A 96 -22.04 5.02 -16.55
C GLN A 96 -20.83 5.77 -17.11
N ARG A 97 -20.93 7.10 -17.23
CA ARG A 97 -19.91 7.91 -17.91
C ARG A 97 -18.86 8.49 -16.95
N LEU A 98 -19.12 8.46 -15.66
CA LEU A 98 -18.20 9.01 -14.67
C LEU A 98 -17.80 7.96 -13.64
N LEU A 99 -18.71 7.43 -12.84
CA LEU A 99 -18.37 6.56 -11.72
C LEU A 99 -17.75 5.23 -12.16
N LEU A 100 -18.39 4.51 -13.09
CA LEU A 100 -17.89 3.21 -13.57
C LEU A 100 -16.57 3.34 -14.33
N ILE A 101 -16.38 4.42 -15.07
CA ILE A 101 -15.10 4.67 -15.77
C ILE A 101 -14.00 4.96 -14.74
N ALA A 102 -14.30 5.82 -13.75
CA ALA A 102 -13.35 6.14 -12.70
C ALA A 102 -12.99 4.91 -11.87
N GLN A 103 -13.99 4.12 -11.46
CA GLN A 103 -13.75 2.87 -10.71
C GLN A 103 -12.83 1.92 -11.47
N ARG A 104 -13.12 1.67 -12.74
CA ARG A 104 -12.30 0.79 -13.57
C ARG A 104 -10.87 1.29 -13.68
N GLU A 105 -10.66 2.58 -14.02
CA GLU A 105 -9.33 3.12 -14.20
C GLU A 105 -8.54 3.15 -12.88
N ILE A 106 -9.18 3.51 -11.77
CA ILE A 106 -8.54 3.50 -10.44
C ILE A 106 -8.11 2.08 -10.08
N ASN A 107 -9.01 1.10 -10.21
CA ASN A 107 -8.74 -0.28 -9.84
C ASN A 107 -7.68 -0.95 -10.75
N GLU A 108 -7.56 -0.51 -12.01
CA GLU A 108 -6.55 -1.03 -12.93
C GLU A 108 -5.19 -0.38 -12.76
N LYS A 109 -5.12 0.92 -12.40
CA LYS A 109 -3.93 1.75 -12.62
C LYS A 109 -3.38 2.43 -11.37
N SER A 110 -4.02 2.28 -10.21
CA SER A 110 -3.58 2.94 -8.99
C SER A 110 -3.39 1.99 -7.81
N ASP A 111 -2.76 2.49 -6.78
CA ASP A 111 -2.44 1.80 -5.54
C ASP A 111 -3.65 1.60 -4.60
N ILE A 112 -4.81 2.19 -4.93
CA ILE A 112 -6.07 1.93 -4.23
C ILE A 112 -7.03 1.13 -5.10
N HIS A 113 -7.87 0.33 -4.43
CA HIS A 113 -9.01 -0.37 -5.01
C HIS A 113 -10.28 0.21 -4.41
N ILE A 114 -11.24 0.55 -5.26
CA ILE A 114 -12.50 1.16 -4.82
C ILE A 114 -13.71 0.35 -5.28
N GLU A 115 -14.69 0.27 -4.39
CA GLU A 115 -16.06 -0.13 -4.66
C GLU A 115 -16.98 1.00 -4.26
N PHE A 116 -18.21 1.02 -4.76
CA PHE A 116 -19.15 2.02 -4.35
C PHE A 116 -20.58 1.47 -4.19
N GLU A 117 -21.29 2.05 -3.25
CA GLU A 117 -22.69 1.78 -2.95
C GLU A 117 -23.52 3.05 -3.11
N ARG A 118 -24.76 2.89 -3.60
CA ARG A 118 -25.69 3.99 -3.78
C ARG A 118 -26.41 4.29 -2.45
N ILE A 119 -26.38 5.54 -2.03
CA ILE A 119 -27.15 5.99 -0.87
C ILE A 119 -28.50 6.51 -1.36
N LYS A 120 -29.56 5.79 -0.98
CA LYS A 120 -30.93 6.06 -1.40
C LYS A 120 -31.86 6.15 -0.19
N PRO A 121 -31.86 7.28 0.53
CA PRO A 121 -32.76 7.44 1.68
C PRO A 121 -34.24 7.56 1.29
N SER A 122 -34.53 7.94 0.05
CA SER A 122 -35.88 8.10 -0.49
C SER A 122 -36.01 7.46 -1.88
N ARG A 123 -36.84 8.02 -2.75
CA ARG A 123 -36.96 7.56 -4.16
C ARG A 123 -35.78 7.95 -5.05
N LYS A 124 -34.98 8.95 -4.63
CA LYS A 124 -33.81 9.43 -5.38
C LYS A 124 -32.51 8.96 -4.73
N ILE A 125 -31.50 8.73 -5.55
CA ILE A 125 -30.13 8.51 -5.09
C ILE A 125 -29.54 9.87 -4.78
N GLU A 126 -29.11 10.07 -3.54
CA GLU A 126 -28.61 11.35 -3.05
C GLU A 126 -27.09 11.35 -2.89
N GLY A 127 -26.51 10.18 -2.70
CA GLY A 127 -25.07 10.07 -2.46
C GLY A 127 -24.48 8.74 -2.89
N ILE A 128 -23.19 8.67 -2.80
CA ILE A 128 -22.36 7.49 -3.06
C ILE A 128 -21.46 7.26 -1.85
N LYS A 129 -21.48 6.06 -1.33
CA LYS A 129 -20.52 5.58 -0.34
C LYS A 129 -19.44 4.80 -1.09
N PHE A 130 -18.21 5.30 -1.03
CA PHE A 130 -17.04 4.60 -1.55
C PHE A 130 -16.41 3.76 -0.44
N ILE A 131 -16.04 2.54 -0.78
CA ILE A 131 -15.25 1.62 0.05
C ILE A 131 -13.87 1.60 -0.57
N ILE A 132 -12.84 1.87 0.23
CA ILE A 132 -11.46 2.10 -0.23
C ILE A 132 -10.56 1.07 0.43
N SER A 133 -9.75 0.39 -0.36
CA SER A 133 -8.77 -0.59 0.11
C SER A 133 -7.46 -0.47 -0.67
N LYS A 134 -6.40 -1.11 -0.20
CA LYS A 134 -5.14 -1.17 -0.94
C LYS A 134 -5.27 -2.10 -2.14
N ASN A 135 -4.75 -1.69 -3.28
CA ASN A 135 -4.76 -2.48 -4.50
C ASN A 135 -3.56 -3.44 -4.54
N LYS A 136 -3.75 -4.64 -4.02
CA LYS A 136 -2.71 -5.67 -3.97
C LYS A 136 -2.15 -6.03 -5.35
N ALA A 137 -3.01 -6.05 -6.38
CA ALA A 137 -2.57 -6.35 -7.75
C ALA A 137 -1.64 -5.27 -8.32
N TYR A 138 -1.85 -4.03 -7.93
CA TYR A 138 -0.99 -2.90 -8.29
C TYR A 138 0.35 -2.97 -7.54
N GLU A 139 0.34 -3.26 -6.25
CA GLU A 139 1.55 -3.43 -5.44
C GLU A 139 2.44 -4.54 -6.01
N LEU A 140 1.87 -5.67 -6.39
CA LEU A 140 2.60 -6.79 -7.02
C LEU A 140 3.24 -6.40 -8.36
N ARG A 141 2.56 -5.60 -9.18
CA ARG A 141 3.09 -5.15 -10.49
C ARG A 141 4.23 -4.15 -10.36
N ASN A 142 4.10 -3.20 -9.44
CA ASN A 142 5.02 -2.06 -9.34
C ASN A 142 6.14 -2.25 -8.29
N ASN A 143 6.00 -3.21 -7.37
CA ASN A 143 7.01 -3.59 -6.40
C ASN A 143 7.34 -5.09 -6.43
N PRO A 144 7.74 -5.67 -7.57
CA PRO A 144 8.10 -7.09 -7.64
C PRO A 144 9.29 -7.44 -6.74
N VAL A 145 10.09 -6.43 -6.37
CA VAL A 145 11.33 -6.61 -5.59
C VAL A 145 11.06 -6.85 -4.09
N LYS A 146 9.97 -6.32 -3.52
CA LYS A 146 9.67 -6.51 -2.09
C LYS A 146 9.23 -7.94 -1.80
N GLU A 147 8.31 -8.50 -2.59
CA GLU A 147 7.92 -9.91 -2.42
C GLU A 147 9.05 -10.88 -2.79
N THR A 148 9.82 -10.58 -3.85
CA THR A 148 10.95 -11.43 -4.25
C THR A 148 12.06 -11.43 -3.18
N GLN A 149 12.25 -10.34 -2.45
CA GLN A 149 13.21 -10.31 -1.34
C GLN A 149 12.68 -10.97 -0.07
N GLU A 150 11.39 -10.81 0.26
CA GLU A 150 10.78 -11.53 1.38
C GLU A 150 10.66 -13.03 1.11
N VAL A 151 10.26 -13.42 -0.09
CA VAL A 151 10.21 -14.82 -0.51
C VAL A 151 11.63 -15.39 -0.60
N LYS A 152 12.60 -14.68 -1.18
CA LYS A 152 14.01 -15.12 -1.22
C LYS A 152 14.65 -15.18 0.17
N ARG A 153 14.25 -14.38 1.14
CA ARG A 153 14.71 -14.47 2.53
C ARG A 153 14.09 -15.67 3.26
N LYS A 154 12.83 -15.99 2.99
CA LYS A 154 12.11 -17.10 3.63
C LYS A 154 12.39 -18.46 2.98
N THR A 155 12.74 -18.51 1.69
CA THR A 155 13.03 -19.76 0.97
C THR A 155 14.15 -20.57 1.61
N PRO A 156 15.30 -20.01 2.00
CA PRO A 156 16.36 -20.77 2.68
C PRO A 156 15.88 -21.40 3.99
N ILE A 157 15.14 -20.66 4.81
CA ILE A 157 14.61 -21.15 6.10
C ILE A 157 13.59 -22.26 5.88
N ILE A 158 12.70 -22.12 4.90
CA ILE A 158 11.70 -23.15 4.55
C ILE A 158 12.38 -24.43 4.09
N ASP A 159 13.40 -24.32 3.26
CA ASP A 159 14.11 -25.48 2.74
C ASP A 159 14.91 -26.17 3.85
N THR A 160 15.60 -25.44 4.71
CA THR A 160 16.24 -25.99 5.90
C THR A 160 15.23 -26.69 6.83
N LEU A 161 14.08 -26.09 7.10
CA LEU A 161 13.03 -26.72 7.92
C LEU A 161 12.47 -28.02 7.30
N LYS A 162 12.43 -28.12 5.96
CA LYS A 162 12.08 -29.37 5.26
C LYS A 162 13.16 -30.42 5.40
N GLU A 163 14.44 -30.05 5.34
CA GLU A 163 15.57 -30.95 5.57
C GLU A 163 15.53 -31.58 6.96
N PHE A 164 15.05 -30.83 7.97
CA PHE A 164 14.76 -31.37 9.31
C PHE A 164 13.52 -32.27 9.37
N GLY A 165 12.83 -32.55 8.23
CA GLY A 165 11.70 -33.45 8.14
C GLY A 165 10.37 -32.87 8.61
N LEU A 166 10.22 -31.50 8.62
CA LEU A 166 8.97 -30.84 8.96
C LEU A 166 8.03 -30.78 7.75
N SER A 167 6.73 -31.04 7.97
CA SER A 167 5.71 -30.88 6.93
C SER A 167 5.39 -29.42 6.68
N LEU A 168 4.96 -29.06 5.46
CA LEU A 168 4.59 -27.70 5.08
C LEU A 168 3.55 -27.05 6.03
N ARG A 169 2.63 -27.87 6.57
CA ARG A 169 1.62 -27.40 7.53
C ARG A 169 2.27 -26.90 8.82
N VAL A 170 3.24 -27.64 9.34
CA VAL A 170 3.99 -27.30 10.56
C VAL A 170 4.93 -26.11 10.30
N ILE A 171 5.59 -26.07 9.16
CA ILE A 171 6.44 -24.95 8.75
C ILE A 171 5.65 -23.64 8.71
N ASN A 172 4.47 -23.64 8.08
CA ASN A 172 3.62 -22.46 8.00
C ASN A 172 3.13 -22.01 9.38
N GLN A 173 2.87 -22.92 10.30
CA GLN A 173 2.52 -22.60 11.68
C GLN A 173 3.70 -21.95 12.41
N ILE A 174 4.90 -22.52 12.31
CA ILE A 174 6.12 -21.97 12.92
C ILE A 174 6.41 -20.56 12.42
N LEU A 175 6.32 -20.33 11.10
CA LEU A 175 6.54 -19.02 10.49
C LEU A 175 5.50 -17.96 10.88
N LYS A 176 4.30 -18.38 11.29
CA LYS A 176 3.24 -17.49 11.75
C LYS A 176 3.40 -17.12 13.22
N GLU A 177 3.88 -18.04 14.05
CA GLU A 177 3.97 -17.88 15.50
C GLU A 177 5.32 -17.32 15.97
N ASN A 178 6.37 -17.37 15.13
CA ASN A 178 7.73 -17.01 15.52
C ASN A 178 8.37 -16.02 14.52
N THR A 179 9.33 -15.21 15.02
CA THR A 179 10.13 -14.34 14.15
C THR A 179 11.20 -15.13 13.39
N GLU A 180 11.61 -14.64 12.23
CA GLU A 180 12.71 -15.25 11.45
C GLU A 180 13.99 -15.43 12.27
N GLN A 181 14.32 -14.44 13.09
CA GLN A 181 15.50 -14.49 13.94
C GLN A 181 15.44 -15.61 15.00
N THR A 182 14.27 -15.84 15.58
CA THR A 182 14.04 -16.93 16.55
C THR A 182 14.23 -18.29 15.88
N ILE A 183 13.68 -18.46 14.68
CA ILE A 183 13.79 -19.71 13.92
C ILE A 183 15.25 -19.98 13.52
N GLN A 184 15.95 -18.95 13.02
CA GLN A 184 17.35 -19.08 12.61
C GLN A 184 18.27 -19.39 13.82
N ASN A 185 18.04 -18.76 14.97
CA ASN A 185 18.78 -19.06 16.19
C ASN A 185 18.56 -20.50 16.64
N ALA A 186 17.33 -21.01 16.57
CA ALA A 186 17.00 -22.38 16.92
C ALA A 186 17.67 -23.39 15.96
N ILE A 187 17.67 -23.14 14.66
CA ILE A 187 18.36 -23.94 13.65
C ILE A 187 19.86 -24.00 13.98
N ASN A 188 20.50 -22.84 14.16
CA ASN A 188 21.92 -22.77 14.43
C ASN A 188 22.30 -23.48 15.76
N ALA A 189 21.44 -23.41 16.79
CA ALA A 189 21.64 -24.10 18.05
C ALA A 189 21.55 -25.63 17.90
N VAL A 190 20.61 -26.11 17.08
CA VAL A 190 20.42 -27.53 16.79
C VAL A 190 21.57 -28.08 15.94
N ASP A 191 22.04 -27.37 14.92
CA ASP A 191 23.19 -27.74 14.09
C ASP A 191 24.47 -27.88 14.94
N LEU A 192 24.66 -27.03 15.92
CA LEU A 192 25.76 -27.07 16.86
C LEU A 192 25.69 -28.33 17.76
N GLN A 193 24.51 -28.79 18.12
CA GLN A 193 24.29 -30.02 18.87
C GLN A 193 24.45 -31.28 17.97
N LEU A 194 24.03 -31.19 16.73
CA LEU A 194 24.22 -32.26 15.71
C LEU A 194 25.70 -32.50 15.44
N SER A 195 26.51 -31.46 15.28
CA SER A 195 27.95 -31.56 15.06
C SER A 195 28.70 -32.26 16.23
N ARG A 196 28.10 -32.32 17.42
CA ARG A 196 28.61 -32.97 18.62
C ARG A 196 28.12 -34.43 18.80
N GLY A 197 27.31 -34.92 17.87
CA GLY A 197 26.82 -36.32 17.90
C GLY A 197 25.78 -36.63 18.99
N GLN A 198 25.15 -35.62 19.60
CA GLN A 198 24.27 -35.81 20.76
C GLN A 198 22.77 -35.95 20.42
N VAL A 199 22.39 -36.07 19.12
CA VAL A 199 20.99 -35.99 18.70
C VAL A 199 20.49 -37.30 18.11
N ARG A 200 19.46 -37.90 18.74
CA ARG A 200 18.73 -39.06 18.20
C ARG A 200 17.51 -38.70 17.35
N ASN A 201 16.91 -37.54 17.56
CA ASN A 201 15.72 -37.09 16.81
C ASN A 201 15.82 -35.58 16.54
N THR A 202 16.28 -35.24 15.36
CA THR A 202 16.53 -33.86 14.90
C THR A 202 15.26 -33.03 14.83
N LYS A 203 14.14 -33.62 14.37
CA LYS A 203 12.83 -32.97 14.26
C LYS A 203 12.27 -32.55 15.63
N ALA A 204 12.29 -33.48 16.61
CA ALA A 204 11.78 -33.21 17.95
C ALA A 204 12.61 -32.11 18.64
N MET A 205 13.93 -32.20 18.46
CA MET A 205 14.86 -31.22 19.05
C MET A 205 14.67 -29.83 18.47
N LEU A 206 14.49 -29.69 17.16
CA LEU A 206 14.22 -28.40 16.51
C LEU A 206 12.90 -27.79 17.00
N MET A 207 11.84 -28.59 17.14
CA MET A 207 10.57 -28.12 17.67
C MET A 207 10.69 -27.60 19.11
N THR A 208 11.49 -28.30 19.95
CA THR A 208 11.79 -27.84 21.32
C THR A 208 12.62 -26.56 21.30
N ALA A 209 13.65 -26.48 20.45
CA ALA A 209 14.52 -25.32 20.31
C ALA A 209 13.75 -24.05 19.90
N ILE A 210 12.79 -24.19 18.96
CA ILE A 210 11.92 -23.07 18.56
C ILE A 210 10.99 -22.65 19.70
N LYS A 211 10.34 -23.62 20.37
CA LYS A 211 9.41 -23.37 21.46
C LYS A 211 10.09 -22.72 22.67
N GLU A 212 11.30 -23.12 22.99
CA GLU A 212 12.09 -22.61 24.12
C GLU A 212 13.02 -21.46 23.72
N GLN A 213 12.95 -20.99 22.48
CA GLN A 213 13.73 -19.86 21.94
C GLN A 213 15.25 -20.02 22.17
N TRP A 214 15.81 -21.17 21.76
CA TRP A 214 17.21 -21.45 21.96
C TRP A 214 18.11 -20.47 21.23
N HIS A 215 19.20 -20.06 21.90
CA HIS A 215 20.20 -19.14 21.36
C HIS A 215 21.54 -19.89 21.20
N PRO A 216 22.23 -19.79 20.05
CA PRO A 216 23.48 -20.54 19.81
C PRO A 216 24.61 -20.19 20.80
N GLU A 217 24.62 -19.00 21.37
CA GLU A 217 25.63 -18.58 22.35
C GLU A 217 25.59 -19.40 23.64
N LYS A 218 24.40 -19.86 24.06
CA LYS A 218 24.21 -20.68 25.26
C LYS A 218 24.89 -22.06 25.15
N TYR A 219 25.23 -22.48 23.94
CA TYR A 219 25.82 -23.78 23.61
C TYR A 219 27.25 -23.71 23.06
N LYS A 220 27.83 -22.50 22.96
CA LYS A 220 29.24 -22.32 22.55
C LYS A 220 30.24 -22.60 23.68
N GLN A 221 29.80 -22.53 24.94
CA GLN A 221 30.65 -22.78 26.14
C GLN A 221 30.35 -24.18 26.70
N ARG A 222 31.08 -25.16 26.18
CA ARG A 222 31.57 -26.36 26.91
C ARG A 222 32.52 -27.15 26.03
#